data_aa1767f43c1398e33f3ed895b98795ee
#
_entry.id   aa1767f43c1398e33f3ed895b98795ee
#
_cell.length_a   1.000
_cell.length_b   1.000
_cell.length_c   1.000
_cell.angle_alpha   90.00
_cell.angle_beta   90.00
_cell.angle_gamma   90.00
#
_symmetry.space_group_name_H-M   'P 1'
#
loop_
_entity.id
_entity.type
_entity.pdbx_description
1 polymer ?
#
loop_
_entity_poly.entity_id
_entity_poly.type
_entity_poly.pdbx_seq_one_letter_code
_entity_poly.pdbx_strand_id
1 'polypeptide(L)'
;MHRARRLLSPLAASVALLLTSMARAQTPPTGEDLLREAERATKPARPSGLPAPAAPRPTPATQGTGVVVERFEVQGAQLIDTDSLQAVLKPWVGQRQDLASLQRATEAIVEAYRQRGYLARAWLPEQEIRQGAVRIQVAEGRLSAVRIDNRSAPRALPDARVRSYLLARQQEGEALRTADVQRAITLLNETPGMHAASVLEPGDKAGDTRLVAALTDAPLLSGNALLDNTGARATGEARAAVNLSLNGPLAQGDQWTLATFGSKGSTYGRAAVAMPLGSDGLRASLQTSALHYSYDLNTVRYAGNANTLGGLLSYPLQRSDERNASLQFAAERKHFKNLVAGVELSRKHIDLMTLSFNLDRRDEWGGGGVWMVAAQAVGGKLDLSDNAADLASDQIAGGPRRNGRFAHFNASLTRLQRLDAQQTLTVSAAAQIASKNLDPSEKFQLAGPYAVRAYSSSEPSVDAGLLLNVDWKFKFAPTWAVSLFHDQGLGWRDQDSNVATLQPNRLHLSGSGVELSWEGPGGLAARAALAHRHGRNPTRNPVTQADADGTHKETRALLFLSKWF
;
A
#
# COMPACT_ATOMS: atom_id res chain seq x y z
N MET A 1 -0.35 51.28 43.65
CA MET A 1 0.23 49.95 43.88
C MET A 1 -0.85 49.01 44.36
N HIS A 2 -1.53 48.31 43.43
CA HIS A 2 -2.48 47.24 43.80
C HIS A 2 -2.05 45.95 43.10
N ARG A 3 -1.58 44.98 43.92
CA ARG A 3 -1.27 43.61 43.53
C ARG A 3 -2.58 42.87 43.26
N ALA A 4 -2.90 42.55 42.00
CA ALA A 4 -3.91 41.59 41.68
C ALA A 4 -3.28 40.17 41.75
N ARG A 5 -3.40 39.46 42.86
CA ARG A 5 -3.25 38.02 42.97
C ARG A 5 -4.46 37.40 42.27
N ARG A 6 -4.27 36.90 41.05
CA ARG A 6 -5.22 35.98 40.43
C ARG A 6 -5.12 34.64 41.16
N LEU A 7 -6.11 34.36 42.00
CA LEU A 7 -6.36 33.04 42.57
C LEU A 7 -6.64 32.07 41.41
N LEU A 8 -5.73 31.15 41.15
CA LEU A 8 -6.04 29.94 40.36
C LEU A 8 -7.26 29.26 41.00
N SER A 9 -8.30 29.02 40.24
CA SER A 9 -9.51 28.43 40.79
C SER A 9 -9.19 27.07 41.43
N PRO A 10 -9.78 26.75 42.58
CA PRO A 10 -9.53 25.49 43.26
C PRO A 10 -9.84 24.25 42.42
N LEU A 11 -10.68 24.41 41.39
CA LEU A 11 -10.94 23.35 40.39
C LEU A 11 -9.71 23.01 39.54
N ALA A 12 -8.92 23.99 39.10
CA ALA A 12 -7.71 23.72 38.32
C ALA A 12 -6.63 23.03 39.15
N ALA A 13 -6.50 23.42 40.43
CA ALA A 13 -5.61 22.76 41.36
C ALA A 13 -6.07 21.32 41.69
N SER A 14 -7.37 21.10 41.83
CA SER A 14 -7.93 19.75 42.07
C SER A 14 -7.78 18.81 40.85
N VAL A 15 -7.91 19.31 39.63
CA VAL A 15 -7.66 18.54 38.41
C VAL A 15 -6.16 18.21 38.28
N ALA A 16 -5.28 19.15 38.60
CA ALA A 16 -3.83 18.91 38.59
C ALA A 16 -3.43 17.89 39.71
N LEU A 17 -4.03 17.95 40.90
CA LEU A 17 -3.80 16.97 41.95
C LEU A 17 -4.37 15.58 41.62
N LEU A 18 -5.52 15.51 40.94
CA LEU A 18 -6.07 14.24 40.41
C LEU A 18 -5.16 13.62 39.34
N LEU A 19 -4.55 14.43 38.50
CA LEU A 19 -3.59 13.96 37.48
C LEU A 19 -2.28 13.44 38.11
N THR A 20 -1.82 14.01 39.24
CA THR A 20 -0.63 13.53 39.95
C THR A 20 -0.89 12.29 40.80
N SER A 21 -2.13 12.07 41.28
CA SER A 21 -2.50 10.84 42.03
C SER A 21 -2.78 9.65 41.11
N MET A 22 -2.84 9.86 39.77
CA MET A 22 -3.07 8.83 38.74
C MET A 22 -1.78 8.15 38.24
N ALA A 23 -0.77 7.99 39.09
CA ALA A 23 0.34 7.04 38.87
C ALA A 23 -0.19 5.57 38.92
N ARG A 24 -1.33 5.29 38.22
CA ARG A 24 -2.01 4.00 38.22
C ARG A 24 -1.95 3.35 36.87
N ALA A 25 -1.64 2.14 36.87
CA ALA A 25 -1.42 1.00 36.00
C ALA A 25 -1.80 1.08 34.53
N GLN A 26 -2.64 1.96 34.06
CA GLN A 26 -3.10 2.01 32.64
C GLN A 26 -3.04 3.44 32.11
N THR A 27 -2.39 3.59 30.93
CA THR A 27 -2.40 4.87 30.19
C THR A 27 -3.71 4.98 29.43
N PRO A 28 -4.52 6.03 29.63
CA PRO A 28 -5.76 6.20 28.88
C PRO A 28 -5.42 6.50 27.42
N PRO A 29 -5.99 5.74 26.43
CA PRO A 29 -5.85 6.06 25.02
C PRO A 29 -6.51 7.41 24.71
N THR A 30 -5.86 8.22 23.91
CA THR A 30 -6.37 9.52 23.47
C THR A 30 -7.24 9.38 22.21
N GLY A 31 -7.98 10.43 21.85
CA GLY A 31 -8.75 10.45 20.60
C GLY A 31 -7.88 10.23 19.38
N GLU A 32 -6.64 10.71 19.42
CA GLU A 32 -5.62 10.56 18.38
C GLU A 32 -5.17 9.11 18.21
N ASP A 33 -4.94 8.40 19.32
CA ASP A 33 -4.58 6.98 19.30
C ASP A 33 -5.73 6.13 18.75
N LEU A 34 -6.96 6.43 19.18
CA LEU A 34 -8.17 5.73 18.74
C LEU A 34 -8.51 6.01 17.28
N LEU A 35 -8.31 7.26 16.79
CA LEU A 35 -8.48 7.57 15.37
C LEU A 35 -7.49 6.76 14.52
N ARG A 36 -6.23 6.74 14.88
CA ARG A 36 -5.20 5.96 14.19
C ARG A 36 -5.48 4.45 14.21
N GLU A 37 -6.00 3.94 15.33
CA GLU A 37 -6.44 2.55 15.46
C GLU A 37 -7.59 2.24 14.50
N ALA A 38 -8.62 3.09 14.45
CA ALA A 38 -9.77 2.94 13.57
C ALA A 38 -9.39 3.04 12.09
N GLU A 39 -8.56 4.00 11.71
CA GLU A 39 -8.04 4.14 10.35
C GLU A 39 -7.27 2.91 9.88
N ARG A 40 -6.48 2.28 10.76
CA ARG A 40 -5.77 1.03 10.44
C ARG A 40 -6.71 -0.16 10.31
N ALA A 41 -7.68 -0.30 11.21
CA ALA A 41 -8.65 -1.39 11.18
C ALA A 41 -9.55 -1.34 9.93
N THR A 42 -9.78 -0.14 9.38
CA THR A 42 -10.58 0.07 8.17
C THR A 42 -9.77 0.10 6.87
N LYS A 43 -8.43 -0.02 6.91
CA LYS A 43 -7.64 -0.20 5.69
C LYS A 43 -7.83 -1.63 5.15
N PRO A 44 -8.31 -1.81 3.91
CA PRO A 44 -8.43 -3.14 3.34
C PRO A 44 -7.04 -3.80 3.24
N ALA A 45 -6.90 -4.99 3.80
CA ALA A 45 -5.71 -5.80 3.60
C ALA A 45 -5.66 -6.21 2.12
N ARG A 46 -4.61 -5.83 1.40
CA ARG A 46 -4.44 -6.28 0.01
C ARG A 46 -4.17 -7.79 0.00
N PRO A 47 -4.88 -8.58 -0.80
CA PRO A 47 -4.53 -9.98 -1.01
C PRO A 47 -3.14 -10.04 -1.64
N SER A 48 -2.17 -10.55 -0.92
CA SER A 48 -0.81 -10.78 -1.41
C SER A 48 -0.74 -12.13 -2.11
N GLY A 49 -1.19 -12.19 -3.37
CA GLY A 49 -0.99 -13.36 -4.22
C GLY A 49 0.31 -13.21 -5.03
N LEU A 50 1.26 -14.14 -4.88
CA LEU A 50 2.32 -14.30 -5.87
C LEU A 50 1.72 -14.96 -7.11
N PRO A 51 2.01 -14.46 -8.34
CA PRO A 51 1.57 -15.13 -9.57
C PRO A 51 2.17 -16.53 -9.67
N ALA A 52 1.45 -17.44 -10.34
CA ALA A 52 1.95 -18.77 -10.64
C ALA A 52 3.26 -18.71 -11.45
N PRO A 53 4.20 -19.67 -11.27
CA PRO A 53 5.41 -19.73 -12.09
C PRO A 53 5.06 -19.91 -13.55
N ALA A 54 5.79 -19.22 -14.45
CA ALA A 54 5.67 -19.42 -15.88
C ALA A 54 6.10 -20.86 -16.26
N ALA A 55 5.31 -21.54 -17.08
CA ALA A 55 5.65 -22.86 -17.56
C ALA A 55 6.84 -22.81 -18.53
N PRO A 56 7.80 -23.75 -18.49
CA PRO A 56 8.91 -23.81 -19.43
C PRO A 56 8.42 -24.08 -20.85
N ARG A 57 8.97 -23.33 -21.83
CA ARG A 57 8.68 -23.51 -23.24
C ARG A 57 9.43 -24.72 -23.80
N PRO A 58 8.81 -25.57 -24.61
CA PRO A 58 9.51 -26.68 -25.23
C PRO A 58 10.41 -26.19 -26.38
N THR A 59 11.61 -26.73 -26.45
CA THR A 59 12.58 -26.49 -27.53
C THR A 59 12.44 -27.58 -28.59
N PRO A 60 12.16 -27.27 -29.87
CA PRO A 60 12.20 -28.27 -30.93
C PRO A 60 13.64 -28.41 -31.44
N ALA A 61 14.11 -29.64 -31.54
CA ALA A 61 15.35 -29.97 -32.23
C ALA A 61 15.01 -30.67 -33.54
N THR A 62 15.46 -30.11 -34.66
CA THR A 62 15.42 -30.79 -35.97
C THR A 62 16.72 -30.50 -36.72
N GLN A 63 17.45 -31.55 -37.10
CA GLN A 63 18.65 -31.46 -37.91
C GLN A 63 18.23 -31.41 -39.38
N GLY A 64 18.67 -30.40 -40.11
CA GLY A 64 18.44 -30.21 -41.55
C GLY A 64 19.71 -29.82 -42.29
N THR A 65 19.75 -30.00 -43.61
CA THR A 65 20.80 -29.54 -44.53
C THR A 65 20.93 -28.03 -44.43
N GLY A 66 22.05 -27.49 -43.93
CA GLY A 66 22.26 -26.09 -43.65
C GLY A 66 23.01 -25.32 -44.73
N VAL A 67 22.84 -23.99 -44.74
CA VAL A 67 23.52 -23.01 -45.63
C VAL A 67 24.52 -22.21 -44.79
N VAL A 68 25.70 -21.89 -45.36
CA VAL A 68 26.64 -20.95 -44.74
C VAL A 68 26.10 -19.54 -44.95
N VAL A 69 25.88 -18.83 -43.82
CA VAL A 69 25.38 -17.44 -43.85
C VAL A 69 26.53 -16.48 -43.77
N GLU A 70 26.77 -15.69 -44.81
CA GLU A 70 27.80 -14.66 -44.81
C GLU A 70 27.30 -13.31 -44.32
N ARG A 71 26.03 -13.00 -44.64
CA ARG A 71 25.33 -11.78 -44.14
C ARG A 71 23.85 -11.95 -44.11
N PHE A 72 23.20 -11.14 -43.24
CA PHE A 72 21.76 -10.99 -43.23
C PHE A 72 21.37 -9.66 -43.91
N GLU A 73 20.31 -9.68 -44.69
CA GLU A 73 19.67 -8.50 -45.29
C GLU A 73 18.32 -8.30 -44.60
N VAL A 74 18.26 -7.39 -43.61
CA VAL A 74 17.02 -7.09 -42.87
C VAL A 74 16.27 -6.01 -43.63
N GLN A 75 15.01 -6.31 -44.06
CA GLN A 75 14.15 -5.40 -44.79
C GLN A 75 12.90 -5.05 -43.98
N GLY A 76 12.43 -3.79 -44.06
CA GLY A 76 11.22 -3.31 -43.38
C GLY A 76 11.43 -2.81 -41.95
N ALA A 77 12.66 -2.82 -41.43
CA ALA A 77 13.01 -2.23 -40.17
C ALA A 77 13.20 -0.71 -40.30
N GLN A 78 12.49 0.07 -39.49
CA GLN A 78 12.58 1.54 -39.41
C GLN A 78 12.79 2.05 -37.96
N LEU A 79 12.26 1.33 -36.97
CA LEU A 79 12.30 1.71 -35.56
C LEU A 79 13.62 1.30 -34.86
N ILE A 80 14.33 0.32 -35.40
CA ILE A 80 15.65 -0.11 -34.93
C ILE A 80 16.63 0.05 -36.10
N ASP A 81 17.76 0.69 -35.83
CA ASP A 81 18.79 0.90 -36.82
C ASP A 81 19.43 -0.44 -37.27
N THR A 82 19.92 -0.45 -38.51
CA THR A 82 20.47 -1.65 -39.14
C THR A 82 21.66 -2.21 -38.36
N ASP A 83 22.53 -1.37 -37.81
CA ASP A 83 23.74 -1.83 -37.10
C ASP A 83 23.36 -2.55 -35.83
N SER A 84 22.38 -2.07 -35.08
CA SER A 84 21.83 -2.76 -33.89
C SER A 84 21.24 -4.14 -34.25
N LEU A 85 20.52 -4.27 -35.35
CA LEU A 85 19.98 -5.56 -35.82
C LEU A 85 21.08 -6.50 -36.30
N GLN A 86 22.11 -5.99 -36.99
CA GLN A 86 23.28 -6.78 -37.38
C GLN A 86 24.05 -7.29 -36.16
N ALA A 87 24.20 -6.49 -35.13
CA ALA A 87 24.82 -6.92 -33.88
C ALA A 87 24.07 -8.09 -33.24
N VAL A 88 22.72 -8.06 -33.25
CA VAL A 88 21.89 -9.17 -32.77
C VAL A 88 22.10 -10.44 -33.61
N LEU A 89 22.26 -10.32 -34.91
CA LEU A 89 22.41 -11.45 -35.86
C LEU A 89 23.83 -12.01 -35.93
N LYS A 90 24.81 -11.32 -35.39
CA LYS A 90 26.25 -11.70 -35.42
C LYS A 90 26.53 -13.16 -35.02
N PRO A 91 25.87 -13.80 -34.03
CA PRO A 91 26.09 -15.19 -33.68
C PRO A 91 25.82 -16.22 -34.79
N TRP A 92 25.01 -15.85 -35.80
CA TRP A 92 24.63 -16.73 -36.92
C TRP A 92 25.47 -16.50 -38.16
N VAL A 93 26.31 -15.45 -38.24
CA VAL A 93 27.15 -15.11 -39.39
C VAL A 93 28.43 -15.95 -39.40
N GLY A 94 28.90 -16.40 -40.57
CA GLY A 94 30.11 -17.17 -40.73
C GLY A 94 29.95 -18.66 -40.41
N GLN A 95 28.75 -19.13 -40.11
CA GLN A 95 28.51 -20.51 -39.69
C GLN A 95 27.46 -21.17 -40.60
N ARG A 96 27.49 -22.51 -40.64
CA ARG A 96 26.44 -23.27 -41.35
C ARG A 96 25.17 -23.30 -40.50
N GLN A 97 24.07 -22.79 -41.04
CA GLN A 97 22.79 -22.66 -40.38
C GLN A 97 21.74 -23.51 -41.09
N ASP A 98 20.97 -24.27 -40.33
CA ASP A 98 19.76 -24.95 -40.80
C ASP A 98 18.54 -24.02 -40.68
N LEU A 99 17.39 -24.45 -41.22
CA LEU A 99 16.15 -23.65 -41.19
C LEU A 99 15.74 -23.31 -39.73
N ALA A 100 15.88 -24.23 -38.80
CA ALA A 100 15.53 -24.00 -37.40
C ALA A 100 16.43 -22.94 -36.75
N SER A 101 17.72 -22.92 -37.10
CA SER A 101 18.64 -21.90 -36.64
C SER A 101 18.36 -20.52 -37.26
N LEU A 102 17.98 -20.47 -38.54
CA LEU A 102 17.54 -19.23 -39.20
C LEU A 102 16.23 -18.70 -38.60
N GLN A 103 15.31 -19.59 -38.18
CA GLN A 103 14.12 -19.19 -37.44
C GLN A 103 14.47 -18.57 -36.07
N ARG A 104 15.45 -19.14 -35.36
CA ARG A 104 15.94 -18.52 -34.10
C ARG A 104 16.57 -17.14 -34.33
N ALA A 105 17.23 -16.92 -35.49
CA ALA A 105 17.73 -15.59 -35.84
C ALA A 105 16.58 -14.58 -36.06
N THR A 106 15.45 -15.00 -36.69
CA THR A 106 14.26 -14.13 -36.77
C THR A 106 13.62 -13.86 -35.43
N GLU A 107 13.57 -14.87 -34.52
CA GLU A 107 13.09 -14.72 -33.15
C GLU A 107 13.96 -13.73 -32.34
N ALA A 108 15.27 -13.75 -32.56
CA ALA A 108 16.19 -12.80 -31.91
C ALA A 108 15.93 -11.34 -32.34
N ILE A 109 15.53 -11.12 -33.62
CA ILE A 109 15.06 -9.80 -34.08
C ILE A 109 13.79 -9.40 -33.34
N VAL A 110 12.78 -10.28 -33.32
CA VAL A 110 11.51 -10.01 -32.60
C VAL A 110 11.77 -9.68 -31.12
N GLU A 111 12.68 -10.43 -30.49
CA GLU A 111 13.10 -10.17 -29.12
C GLU A 111 13.79 -8.79 -28.95
N ALA A 112 14.62 -8.38 -29.92
CA ALA A 112 15.25 -7.05 -29.90
C ALA A 112 14.22 -5.91 -29.99
N TYR A 113 13.14 -6.08 -30.75
CA TYR A 113 11.99 -5.17 -30.79
C TYR A 113 11.23 -5.17 -29.46
N ARG A 114 10.95 -6.36 -28.93
CA ARG A 114 10.26 -6.52 -27.63
C ARG A 114 11.01 -5.85 -26.49
N GLN A 115 12.35 -5.99 -26.45
CA GLN A 115 13.20 -5.33 -25.43
C GLN A 115 13.16 -3.80 -25.51
N ARG A 116 12.93 -3.25 -26.72
CA ARG A 116 12.73 -1.82 -26.94
C ARG A 116 11.26 -1.38 -26.80
N GLY A 117 10.38 -2.31 -26.43
CA GLY A 117 8.96 -2.05 -26.17
C GLY A 117 8.07 -1.98 -27.42
N TYR A 118 8.57 -2.40 -28.58
CA TYR A 118 7.80 -2.41 -29.81
C TYR A 118 7.27 -3.81 -30.15
N LEU A 119 6.13 -3.84 -30.85
CA LEU A 119 5.63 -5.04 -31.48
C LEU A 119 6.24 -5.15 -32.88
N ALA A 120 6.80 -6.31 -33.22
CA ALA A 120 7.24 -6.61 -34.56
C ALA A 120 7.09 -8.10 -34.88
N ARG A 121 7.00 -8.42 -36.14
CA ARG A 121 7.06 -9.78 -36.68
C ARG A 121 8.23 -9.87 -37.63
N ALA A 122 9.03 -10.93 -37.56
CA ALA A 122 10.12 -11.21 -38.49
C ALA A 122 9.95 -12.63 -39.03
N TRP A 123 10.23 -12.80 -40.32
CA TRP A 123 10.16 -14.10 -40.98
C TRP A 123 11.15 -14.18 -42.14
N LEU A 124 11.43 -15.40 -42.60
CA LEU A 124 12.21 -15.70 -43.80
C LEU A 124 11.24 -15.74 -44.98
N PRO A 125 11.31 -14.80 -45.91
CA PRO A 125 10.54 -14.90 -47.15
C PRO A 125 11.07 -16.06 -48.01
N GLU A 126 10.26 -16.54 -48.93
CA GLU A 126 10.71 -17.47 -49.98
C GLU A 126 11.82 -16.80 -50.78
N GLN A 127 13.01 -17.43 -50.85
CA GLN A 127 14.20 -16.83 -51.45
C GLN A 127 15.21 -17.87 -51.90
N GLU A 128 15.98 -17.53 -52.96
CA GLU A 128 17.23 -18.21 -53.27
C GLU A 128 18.38 -17.57 -52.51
N ILE A 129 19.12 -18.37 -51.77
CA ILE A 129 20.30 -17.88 -51.06
C ILE A 129 21.47 -17.86 -51.99
N ARG A 130 21.90 -16.65 -52.42
CA ARG A 130 23.03 -16.42 -53.30
C ARG A 130 24.17 -15.79 -52.50
N GLN A 131 25.40 -16.29 -52.61
CA GLN A 131 26.59 -15.77 -51.93
C GLN A 131 26.36 -15.64 -50.39
N GLY A 132 25.72 -16.61 -49.75
CA GLY A 132 25.50 -16.61 -48.29
C GLY A 132 24.63 -15.48 -47.73
N ALA A 133 23.95 -14.70 -48.61
CA ALA A 133 23.05 -13.63 -48.18
C ALA A 133 21.66 -14.18 -47.84
N VAL A 134 21.21 -14.03 -46.59
CA VAL A 134 19.89 -14.46 -46.14
C VAL A 134 19.04 -13.23 -45.85
N ARG A 135 17.89 -13.12 -46.54
CA ARG A 135 16.96 -12.02 -46.32
C ARG A 135 16.01 -12.36 -45.18
N ILE A 136 15.83 -11.41 -44.28
CA ILE A 136 14.83 -11.43 -43.21
C ILE A 136 13.88 -10.25 -43.43
N GLN A 137 12.59 -10.55 -43.55
CA GLN A 137 11.56 -9.52 -43.62
C GLN A 137 11.04 -9.19 -42.24
N VAL A 138 10.96 -7.90 -41.91
CA VAL A 138 10.38 -7.38 -40.69
C VAL A 138 9.13 -6.59 -41.00
N ALA A 139 8.08 -6.82 -40.24
CA ALA A 139 6.90 -5.96 -40.21
C ALA A 139 6.77 -5.37 -38.82
N GLU A 140 6.96 -4.08 -38.71
CA GLU A 140 6.78 -3.33 -37.47
C GLU A 140 5.30 -3.13 -37.21
N GLY A 141 4.86 -3.48 -36.01
CA GLY A 141 3.48 -3.36 -35.56
C GLY A 141 3.08 -1.88 -35.45
N ARG A 142 1.98 -1.51 -36.14
CA ARG A 142 1.39 -0.17 -36.09
C ARG A 142 -0.06 -0.27 -35.62
N LEU A 143 -0.48 0.57 -34.66
CA LEU A 143 -1.88 0.61 -34.24
C LEU A 143 -2.74 1.17 -35.39
N SER A 144 -3.49 0.31 -36.07
CA SER A 144 -4.35 0.74 -37.18
C SER A 144 -5.75 1.15 -36.75
N ALA A 145 -6.28 0.50 -35.71
CA ALA A 145 -7.61 0.80 -35.16
C ALA A 145 -7.77 0.28 -33.74
N VAL A 146 -8.70 0.90 -33.01
CA VAL A 146 -9.17 0.42 -31.71
C VAL A 146 -10.63 -0.01 -31.85
N ARG A 147 -10.92 -1.25 -31.47
CA ARG A 147 -12.27 -1.80 -31.35
C ARG A 147 -12.60 -2.10 -29.90
N ILE A 148 -13.76 -1.64 -29.44
CA ILE A 148 -14.28 -1.95 -28.11
C ILE A 148 -15.33 -3.06 -28.29
N ASP A 149 -15.06 -4.23 -27.70
CA ASP A 149 -16.00 -5.35 -27.63
C ASP A 149 -16.64 -5.33 -26.22
N ASN A 150 -17.78 -4.68 -26.16
CA ASN A 150 -18.51 -4.50 -24.91
C ASN A 150 -19.58 -5.58 -24.79
N ARG A 151 -19.28 -6.66 -24.08
CA ARG A 151 -20.16 -7.82 -23.90
C ARG A 151 -21.16 -7.68 -22.78
N SER A 152 -21.01 -6.65 -21.95
CA SER A 152 -21.96 -6.27 -20.90
C SER A 152 -22.31 -4.79 -21.08
N ALA A 153 -23.44 -4.35 -20.57
CA ALA A 153 -23.73 -2.92 -20.52
C ALA A 153 -22.73 -2.26 -19.58
N PRO A 154 -21.74 -1.49 -20.04
CA PRO A 154 -20.72 -0.96 -19.15
C PRO A 154 -21.37 0.05 -18.23
N ARG A 155 -21.42 -0.31 -16.98
CA ARG A 155 -21.91 0.58 -15.93
C ARG A 155 -20.83 1.53 -15.43
N ALA A 156 -19.53 1.17 -15.62
CA ALA A 156 -18.43 1.93 -15.07
C ALA A 156 -17.95 3.07 -15.96
N LEU A 157 -17.86 2.87 -17.29
CA LEU A 157 -17.38 3.87 -18.25
C LEU A 157 -18.10 3.74 -19.61
N PRO A 158 -18.49 4.86 -20.25
CA PRO A 158 -18.93 4.88 -21.65
C PRO A 158 -17.78 4.51 -22.60
N ASP A 159 -18.10 3.93 -23.77
CA ASP A 159 -17.11 3.51 -24.79
C ASP A 159 -16.17 4.65 -25.23
N ALA A 160 -16.69 5.87 -25.34
CA ALA A 160 -15.88 7.04 -25.67
C ALA A 160 -14.78 7.31 -24.61
N ARG A 161 -15.09 7.08 -23.35
CA ARG A 161 -14.11 7.20 -22.25
C ARG A 161 -13.12 6.05 -22.29
N VAL A 162 -13.57 4.81 -22.51
CA VAL A 162 -12.68 3.65 -22.70
C VAL A 162 -11.69 3.92 -23.83
N ARG A 163 -12.18 4.40 -24.99
CA ARG A 163 -11.33 4.76 -26.12
C ARG A 163 -10.29 5.81 -25.75
N SER A 164 -10.66 6.81 -24.95
CA SER A 164 -9.73 7.84 -24.50
C SER A 164 -8.61 7.29 -23.62
N TYR A 165 -8.86 6.24 -22.81
CA TYR A 165 -7.81 5.53 -22.04
C TYR A 165 -6.86 4.76 -22.96
N LEU A 166 -7.41 4.05 -23.96
CA LEU A 166 -6.61 3.26 -24.90
C LEU A 166 -5.71 4.14 -25.77
N LEU A 167 -6.16 5.35 -26.10
CA LEU A 167 -5.44 6.30 -26.94
C LEU A 167 -4.69 7.41 -26.14
N ALA A 168 -4.64 7.34 -24.80
CA ALA A 168 -4.03 8.37 -23.99
C ALA A 168 -2.53 8.57 -24.26
N ARG A 169 -1.81 7.49 -24.62
CA ARG A 169 -0.36 7.51 -24.90
C ARG A 169 0.00 6.87 -26.25
N GLN A 170 -0.95 6.28 -26.95
CA GLN A 170 -0.76 5.58 -28.21
C GLN A 170 -1.80 6.07 -29.20
N GLN A 171 -1.39 6.66 -30.31
CA GLN A 171 -2.31 7.11 -31.36
C GLN A 171 -2.46 6.08 -32.48
N GLU A 172 -3.61 6.11 -33.16
CA GLU A 172 -3.80 5.33 -34.38
C GLU A 172 -2.84 5.82 -35.47
N GLY A 173 -2.23 4.91 -36.20
CA GLY A 173 -1.20 5.20 -37.19
C GLY A 173 0.23 5.18 -36.67
N GLU A 174 0.46 5.19 -35.34
CA GLU A 174 1.79 5.12 -34.74
C GLU A 174 2.29 3.69 -34.55
N ALA A 175 3.61 3.54 -34.42
CA ALA A 175 4.24 2.28 -34.04
C ALA A 175 3.69 1.79 -32.68
N LEU A 176 3.26 0.54 -32.61
CA LEU A 176 2.60 -0.01 -31.42
C LEU A 176 3.61 -0.26 -30.31
N ARG A 177 3.43 0.47 -29.21
CA ARG A 177 4.20 0.30 -27.96
C ARG A 177 3.44 -0.59 -27.00
N THR A 178 3.97 -1.76 -26.74
CA THR A 178 3.34 -2.76 -25.87
C THR A 178 3.15 -2.24 -24.44
N ALA A 179 4.08 -1.42 -23.93
CA ALA A 179 3.98 -0.81 -22.61
C ALA A 179 2.80 0.17 -22.48
N ASP A 180 2.49 0.94 -23.55
CA ASP A 180 1.39 1.91 -23.52
C ASP A 180 0.03 1.20 -23.58
N VAL A 181 -0.08 0.12 -24.37
CA VAL A 181 -1.27 -0.75 -24.38
C VAL A 181 -1.47 -1.42 -23.02
N GLN A 182 -0.41 -2.02 -22.46
CA GLN A 182 -0.46 -2.67 -21.14
C GLN A 182 -0.88 -1.68 -20.06
N ARG A 183 -0.30 -0.47 -20.07
CA ARG A 183 -0.69 0.60 -19.16
C ARG A 183 -2.18 0.93 -19.28
N ALA A 184 -2.68 1.14 -20.48
CA ALA A 184 -4.08 1.49 -20.72
C ALA A 184 -5.03 0.40 -20.18
N ILE A 185 -4.76 -0.87 -20.47
CA ILE A 185 -5.55 -2.00 -19.97
C ILE A 185 -5.47 -2.12 -18.44
N THR A 186 -4.30 -1.91 -17.85
CA THR A 186 -4.15 -1.90 -16.39
C THR A 186 -4.96 -0.78 -15.77
N LEU A 187 -4.94 0.44 -16.31
CA LEU A 187 -5.73 1.56 -15.83
C LEU A 187 -7.25 1.32 -15.95
N LEU A 188 -7.69 0.66 -17.03
CA LEU A 188 -9.08 0.25 -17.18
C LEU A 188 -9.46 -0.80 -16.12
N ASN A 189 -8.59 -1.76 -15.83
CA ASN A 189 -8.79 -2.75 -14.75
C ASN A 189 -8.72 -2.14 -13.34
N GLU A 190 -8.01 -1.01 -13.16
CA GLU A 190 -8.04 -0.22 -11.92
C GLU A 190 -9.30 0.64 -11.80
N THR A 191 -10.11 0.73 -12.85
CA THR A 191 -11.37 1.47 -12.83
C THR A 191 -12.46 0.62 -12.16
N PRO A 192 -13.07 1.12 -11.07
CA PRO A 192 -14.07 0.36 -10.32
C PRO A 192 -15.29 0.00 -11.18
N GLY A 193 -15.78 -1.22 -11.02
CA GLY A 193 -17.00 -1.70 -11.67
C GLY A 193 -16.79 -2.33 -13.06
N MET A 194 -15.55 -2.49 -13.53
CA MET A 194 -15.26 -3.13 -14.81
C MET A 194 -14.00 -3.99 -14.81
N HIS A 195 -13.95 -4.91 -15.75
CA HIS A 195 -12.74 -5.65 -16.14
C HIS A 195 -12.49 -5.45 -17.62
N ALA A 196 -11.21 -5.28 -18.01
CA ALA A 196 -10.76 -5.11 -19.36
C ALA A 196 -9.71 -6.17 -19.69
N ALA A 197 -9.86 -6.81 -20.85
CA ALA A 197 -8.84 -7.64 -21.48
C ALA A 197 -8.55 -7.10 -22.88
N SER A 198 -7.35 -7.32 -23.39
CA SER A 198 -7.01 -6.91 -24.76
C SER A 198 -6.49 -8.07 -25.59
N VAL A 199 -6.83 -8.01 -26.89
CA VAL A 199 -6.28 -8.88 -27.92
C VAL A 199 -5.77 -8.01 -29.05
N LEU A 200 -4.61 -8.35 -29.59
CA LEU A 200 -4.06 -7.74 -30.79
C LEU A 200 -4.41 -8.62 -31.99
N GLU A 201 -5.20 -8.08 -32.93
CA GLU A 201 -5.59 -8.75 -34.15
C GLU A 201 -4.82 -8.16 -35.35
N PRO A 202 -4.52 -8.96 -36.42
CA PRO A 202 -3.99 -8.40 -37.64
C PRO A 202 -4.95 -7.36 -38.24
N GLY A 203 -4.41 -6.26 -38.74
CA GLY A 203 -5.14 -5.27 -39.52
C GLY A 203 -5.15 -5.62 -41.02
N ASP A 204 -5.55 -4.64 -41.86
CA ASP A 204 -5.79 -4.85 -43.30
C ASP A 204 -4.49 -4.88 -44.11
N LYS A 205 -3.40 -4.30 -43.61
CA LYS A 205 -2.08 -4.26 -44.28
C LYS A 205 -1.03 -4.97 -43.44
N ALA A 206 0.06 -5.41 -44.07
CA ALA A 206 1.20 -5.98 -43.35
C ALA A 206 1.76 -4.97 -42.32
N GLY A 207 1.88 -5.38 -41.04
CA GLY A 207 2.27 -4.52 -39.94
C GLY A 207 1.11 -3.81 -39.24
N ASP A 208 -0.06 -3.67 -39.87
CA ASP A 208 -1.23 -3.10 -39.20
C ASP A 208 -1.72 -4.05 -38.08
N THR A 209 -2.01 -3.47 -36.94
CA THR A 209 -2.49 -4.20 -35.78
C THR A 209 -3.70 -3.49 -35.21
N ARG A 210 -4.78 -4.23 -35.03
CA ARG A 210 -6.00 -3.75 -34.38
C ARG A 210 -5.98 -4.13 -32.90
N LEU A 211 -6.16 -3.14 -32.03
CA LEU A 211 -6.35 -3.37 -30.61
C LEU A 211 -7.83 -3.60 -30.31
N VAL A 212 -8.17 -4.79 -29.85
CA VAL A 212 -9.53 -5.13 -29.41
C VAL A 212 -9.54 -5.14 -27.88
N ALA A 213 -10.32 -4.25 -27.26
CA ALA A 213 -10.54 -4.23 -25.83
C ALA A 213 -11.89 -4.90 -25.51
N ALA A 214 -11.83 -6.05 -24.85
CA ALA A 214 -13.01 -6.76 -24.37
C ALA A 214 -13.33 -6.31 -22.95
N LEU A 215 -14.55 -5.84 -22.72
CA LEU A 215 -15.01 -5.29 -21.45
C LEU A 215 -16.07 -6.19 -20.83
N THR A 216 -15.97 -6.40 -19.52
CA THR A 216 -16.98 -7.08 -18.70
C THR A 216 -17.24 -6.30 -17.43
N ASP A 217 -18.45 -6.41 -16.88
CA ASP A 217 -18.78 -5.76 -15.61
C ASP A 217 -18.10 -6.47 -14.44
N ALA A 218 -17.63 -5.68 -13.47
CA ALA A 218 -17.30 -6.14 -12.13
C ALA A 218 -18.46 -5.84 -11.15
N PRO A 219 -18.49 -6.46 -9.96
CA PRO A 219 -19.56 -6.21 -8.98
C PRO A 219 -19.72 -4.72 -8.64
N LEU A 220 -20.97 -4.24 -8.70
CA LEU A 220 -21.31 -2.87 -8.30
C LEU A 220 -20.99 -2.64 -6.82
N LEU A 221 -21.26 -3.63 -5.96
CA LEU A 221 -20.97 -3.60 -4.54
C LEU A 221 -19.87 -4.60 -4.24
N SER A 222 -18.84 -4.16 -3.53
CA SER A 222 -17.78 -5.01 -2.97
C SER A 222 -17.46 -4.55 -1.57
N GLY A 223 -16.85 -5.41 -0.77
CA GLY A 223 -16.51 -5.02 0.58
C GLY A 223 -15.88 -6.12 1.41
N ASN A 224 -15.65 -5.80 2.66
CA ASN A 224 -15.23 -6.78 3.65
C ASN A 224 -15.75 -6.43 5.04
N ALA A 225 -15.98 -7.45 5.84
CA ALA A 225 -16.21 -7.35 7.27
C ALA A 225 -15.05 -7.99 8.02
N LEU A 226 -14.65 -7.42 9.15
CA LEU A 226 -13.58 -7.87 10.03
C LEU A 226 -14.07 -7.90 11.47
N LEU A 227 -13.77 -8.98 12.18
CA LEU A 227 -13.88 -9.11 13.63
C LEU A 227 -12.51 -9.44 14.18
N ASP A 228 -12.09 -8.77 15.25
CA ASP A 228 -10.83 -9.07 15.93
C ASP A 228 -10.89 -8.74 17.43
N ASN A 229 -9.87 -9.18 18.18
CA ASN A 229 -9.70 -8.93 19.62
C ASN A 229 -8.52 -7.99 19.94
N THR A 230 -8.12 -7.14 18.99
CA THR A 230 -6.88 -6.36 19.11
C THR A 230 -7.09 -4.91 19.49
N GLY A 231 -8.31 -4.56 19.93
CA GLY A 231 -8.66 -3.23 20.44
C GLY A 231 -7.96 -2.87 21.75
N ALA A 232 -7.88 -1.58 22.02
CA ALA A 232 -7.39 -1.08 23.29
C ALA A 232 -8.32 -1.55 24.42
N ARG A 233 -7.75 -2.11 25.50
CA ARG A 233 -8.53 -2.67 26.63
C ARG A 233 -9.51 -1.66 27.24
N ALA A 234 -9.12 -0.39 27.31
CA ALA A 234 -9.96 0.66 27.87
C ALA A 234 -11.25 0.87 27.06
N THR A 235 -11.19 0.77 25.73
CA THR A 235 -12.32 0.95 24.82
C THR A 235 -12.96 -0.37 24.36
N GLY A 236 -12.41 -1.51 24.78
CA GLY A 236 -12.87 -2.84 24.43
C GLY A 236 -11.96 -3.54 23.43
N GLU A 237 -11.48 -4.74 23.83
CA GLU A 237 -10.56 -5.54 22.99
C GLU A 237 -11.27 -6.08 21.73
N ALA A 238 -12.54 -6.49 21.83
CA ALA A 238 -13.34 -6.97 20.71
C ALA A 238 -13.76 -5.81 19.80
N ARG A 239 -13.49 -5.94 18.50
CA ARG A 239 -13.77 -4.93 17.49
C ARG A 239 -14.48 -5.52 16.29
N ALA A 240 -15.28 -4.70 15.64
CA ALA A 240 -15.88 -4.99 14.35
C ALA A 240 -15.61 -3.85 13.38
N ALA A 241 -15.26 -4.17 12.13
CA ALA A 241 -15.11 -3.20 11.05
C ALA A 241 -15.82 -3.70 9.80
N VAL A 242 -16.42 -2.79 9.04
CA VAL A 242 -17.06 -3.07 7.75
C VAL A 242 -16.61 -2.01 6.76
N ASN A 243 -16.16 -2.44 5.60
CA ASN A 243 -15.84 -1.59 4.46
C ASN A 243 -16.75 -1.96 3.29
N LEU A 244 -17.40 -0.96 2.71
CA LEU A 244 -18.26 -1.09 1.54
C LEU A 244 -17.73 -0.19 0.42
N SER A 245 -17.68 -0.70 -0.79
CA SER A 245 -17.33 0.06 -1.99
C SER A 245 -18.42 -0.09 -3.03
N LEU A 246 -18.98 1.03 -3.45
CA LEU A 246 -19.90 1.12 -4.57
C LEU A 246 -19.12 1.54 -5.80
N ASN A 247 -19.05 0.67 -6.80
CA ASN A 247 -18.13 0.74 -7.92
C ASN A 247 -18.83 1.25 -9.18
N GLY A 248 -18.53 2.47 -9.61
CA GLY A 248 -19.05 3.08 -10.83
C GLY A 248 -20.55 3.47 -10.79
N PRO A 249 -21.13 3.91 -9.68
CA PRO A 249 -22.57 4.24 -9.63
C PRO A 249 -22.97 5.38 -10.58
N LEU A 250 -22.04 6.27 -10.93
CA LEU A 250 -22.31 7.39 -11.85
C LEU A 250 -21.84 7.08 -13.29
N ALA A 251 -21.34 5.88 -13.57
CA ALA A 251 -20.77 5.49 -14.86
C ALA A 251 -19.62 6.43 -15.35
N GLN A 252 -18.85 6.98 -14.41
CA GLN A 252 -17.72 7.88 -14.68
C GLN A 252 -16.37 7.28 -14.22
N GLY A 253 -16.33 6.00 -13.84
CA GLY A 253 -15.18 5.36 -13.23
C GLY A 253 -14.98 5.79 -11.77
N ASP A 254 -16.03 6.27 -11.16
CA ASP A 254 -16.09 6.72 -9.79
C ASP A 254 -16.21 5.54 -8.80
N GLN A 255 -15.78 5.77 -7.58
CA GLN A 255 -15.93 4.83 -6.48
C GLN A 255 -16.35 5.58 -5.22
N TRP A 256 -17.37 5.06 -4.56
CA TRP A 256 -17.83 5.56 -3.28
C TRP A 256 -17.53 4.52 -2.22
N THR A 257 -16.89 4.93 -1.15
CA THR A 257 -16.53 4.01 -0.06
C THR A 257 -17.12 4.49 1.26
N LEU A 258 -17.65 3.54 2.02
CA LEU A 258 -18.07 3.71 3.39
C LEU A 258 -17.31 2.71 4.24
N ALA A 259 -16.66 3.18 5.30
CA ALA A 259 -16.00 2.34 6.29
C ALA A 259 -16.54 2.64 7.67
N THR A 260 -16.84 1.61 8.44
CA THR A 260 -17.25 1.74 9.83
C THR A 260 -16.42 0.84 10.72
N PHE A 261 -16.20 1.29 11.93
CA PHE A 261 -15.45 0.55 12.95
C PHE A 261 -16.14 0.78 14.30
N GLY A 262 -16.22 -0.25 15.12
CA GLY A 262 -16.80 -0.17 16.44
C GLY A 262 -16.14 -1.09 17.45
N SER A 263 -16.06 -0.63 18.70
CA SER A 263 -15.74 -1.37 19.91
C SER A 263 -16.70 -0.96 21.01
N LYS A 264 -16.55 -1.50 22.23
CA LYS A 264 -17.39 -1.12 23.37
C LYS A 264 -17.39 0.39 23.66
N GLY A 265 -16.24 1.04 23.51
CA GLY A 265 -16.05 2.44 23.89
C GLY A 265 -15.66 3.36 22.75
N SER A 266 -15.69 2.92 21.49
CA SER A 266 -15.39 3.77 20.34
C SER A 266 -16.22 3.40 19.11
N THR A 267 -16.61 4.41 18.34
CA THR A 267 -17.30 4.27 17.05
C THR A 267 -16.68 5.21 16.04
N TYR A 268 -16.39 4.70 14.85
CA TYR A 268 -15.78 5.45 13.76
C TYR A 268 -16.56 5.21 12.47
N GLY A 269 -16.70 6.27 11.69
CA GLY A 269 -17.23 6.24 10.34
C GLY A 269 -16.37 7.05 9.39
N ARG A 270 -16.17 6.56 8.17
CA ARG A 270 -15.49 7.27 7.08
C ARG A 270 -16.29 7.11 5.79
N ALA A 271 -16.41 8.21 5.06
CA ALA A 271 -16.95 8.24 3.71
C ALA A 271 -15.93 8.86 2.76
N ALA A 272 -15.82 8.31 1.56
CA ALA A 272 -14.94 8.87 0.53
C ALA A 272 -15.56 8.65 -0.86
N VAL A 273 -15.25 9.58 -1.77
CA VAL A 273 -15.54 9.49 -3.19
C VAL A 273 -14.23 9.68 -3.96
N ALA A 274 -14.00 8.84 -4.96
CA ALA A 274 -12.84 8.94 -5.85
C ALA A 274 -13.31 8.94 -7.30
N MET A 275 -12.74 9.81 -8.14
CA MET A 275 -13.09 9.97 -9.56
C MET A 275 -11.83 10.08 -10.42
N PRO A 276 -11.81 9.51 -11.62
CA PRO A 276 -10.73 9.74 -12.58
C PRO A 276 -10.81 11.16 -13.15
N LEU A 277 -9.65 11.82 -13.24
CA LEU A 277 -9.48 13.10 -13.92
C LEU A 277 -8.70 12.87 -15.24
N GLY A 278 -9.40 12.98 -16.37
CA GLY A 278 -8.79 12.63 -17.67
C GLY A 278 -8.72 11.11 -17.89
N SER A 279 -7.81 10.65 -18.76
CA SER A 279 -7.70 9.26 -19.22
C SER A 279 -6.29 8.64 -19.04
N ASP A 280 -5.32 9.37 -18.50
CA ASP A 280 -3.97 8.85 -18.24
C ASP A 280 -3.78 8.39 -16.78
N GLY A 281 -4.89 8.15 -16.06
CA GLY A 281 -4.88 7.52 -14.73
C GLY A 281 -4.82 8.49 -13.54
N LEU A 282 -4.83 9.82 -13.76
CA LEU A 282 -4.98 10.76 -12.64
C LEU A 282 -6.35 10.56 -11.98
N ARG A 283 -6.38 10.45 -10.65
CA ARG A 283 -7.59 10.32 -9.84
C ARG A 283 -7.59 11.36 -8.72
N ALA A 284 -8.74 11.95 -8.47
CA ALA A 284 -8.98 12.77 -7.30
C ALA A 284 -9.94 12.05 -6.35
N SER A 285 -9.72 12.22 -5.05
CA SER A 285 -10.68 11.77 -4.06
C SER A 285 -10.89 12.81 -2.96
N LEU A 286 -12.10 12.82 -2.41
CA LEU A 286 -12.49 13.58 -1.23
C LEU A 286 -12.93 12.60 -0.16
N GLN A 287 -12.51 12.83 1.08
CA GLN A 287 -12.83 11.95 2.20
C GLN A 287 -13.16 12.75 3.46
N THR A 288 -14.03 12.18 4.28
CA THR A 288 -14.32 12.69 5.63
C THR A 288 -14.45 11.52 6.59
N SER A 289 -14.07 11.74 7.84
CA SER A 289 -14.31 10.75 8.89
C SER A 289 -14.68 11.40 10.21
N ALA A 290 -15.36 10.62 11.05
CA ALA A 290 -15.72 11.00 12.40
C ALA A 290 -15.49 9.82 13.35
N LEU A 291 -14.83 10.10 14.48
CA LEU A 291 -14.67 9.21 15.61
C LEU A 291 -15.38 9.80 16.82
N HIS A 292 -16.15 8.98 17.51
CA HIS A 292 -16.64 9.25 18.85
C HIS A 292 -16.12 8.18 19.81
N TYR A 293 -15.63 8.58 20.98
CA TYR A 293 -15.25 7.63 22.01
C TYR A 293 -15.72 8.05 23.39
N SER A 294 -16.01 7.06 24.23
CA SER A 294 -16.35 7.25 25.65
C SER A 294 -16.07 5.95 26.41
N TYR A 295 -15.22 6.02 27.43
CA TYR A 295 -14.90 4.88 28.29
C TYR A 295 -14.58 5.35 29.70
N ASP A 296 -14.74 4.44 30.65
CA ASP A 296 -14.40 4.67 32.07
C ASP A 296 -13.10 3.94 32.40
N LEU A 297 -12.17 4.65 33.05
CA LEU A 297 -10.93 4.10 33.55
C LEU A 297 -10.71 4.53 34.98
N ASN A 298 -10.66 3.57 35.93
CA ASN A 298 -10.52 3.84 37.35
C ASN A 298 -11.55 4.90 37.86
N THR A 299 -12.82 4.75 37.52
CA THR A 299 -13.91 5.66 37.87
C THR A 299 -13.90 7.03 37.21
N VAL A 300 -12.90 7.33 36.37
CA VAL A 300 -12.82 8.57 35.62
C VAL A 300 -13.30 8.33 34.21
N ARG A 301 -14.24 9.17 33.73
CA ARG A 301 -14.77 9.11 32.38
C ARG A 301 -13.89 9.90 31.42
N TYR A 302 -13.45 9.22 30.38
CA TYR A 302 -12.77 9.78 29.20
C TYR A 302 -13.71 9.75 28.02
N ALA A 303 -13.84 10.87 27.33
CA ALA A 303 -14.69 10.99 26.14
C ALA A 303 -14.12 11.98 25.16
N GLY A 304 -14.54 11.91 23.91
CA GLY A 304 -14.14 12.89 22.91
C GLY A 304 -14.56 12.54 21.51
N ASN A 305 -14.15 13.42 20.57
CA ASN A 305 -14.42 13.30 19.15
C ASN A 305 -13.16 13.63 18.36
N ALA A 306 -13.01 12.95 17.22
CA ALA A 306 -12.06 13.36 16.18
C ALA A 306 -12.78 13.40 14.84
N ASN A 307 -12.59 14.47 14.06
CA ASN A 307 -13.15 14.62 12.74
C ASN A 307 -12.05 14.92 11.75
N THR A 308 -12.11 14.34 10.55
CA THR A 308 -11.17 14.64 9.48
C THR A 308 -11.90 15.03 8.20
N LEU A 309 -11.27 15.92 7.43
CA LEU A 309 -11.68 16.25 6.07
C LEU A 309 -10.41 16.33 5.23
N GLY A 310 -10.36 15.63 4.09
CA GLY A 310 -9.18 15.61 3.25
C GLY A 310 -9.47 15.36 1.79
N GLY A 311 -8.52 15.79 0.95
CA GLY A 311 -8.47 15.53 -0.48
C GLY A 311 -7.18 14.81 -0.86
N LEU A 312 -7.25 13.98 -1.88
CA LEU A 312 -6.12 13.20 -2.40
C LEU A 312 -6.11 13.26 -3.92
N LEU A 313 -4.95 13.55 -4.50
CA LEU A 313 -4.63 13.34 -5.91
C LEU A 313 -3.68 12.15 -6.02
N SER A 314 -3.96 11.23 -6.92
CA SER A 314 -3.12 10.05 -7.17
C SER A 314 -2.84 9.91 -8.65
N TYR A 315 -1.54 9.79 -9.02
CA TYR A 315 -1.11 9.64 -10.39
C TYR A 315 -0.22 8.40 -10.55
N PRO A 316 -0.54 7.46 -11.47
CA PRO A 316 0.28 6.30 -11.77
C PRO A 316 1.43 6.71 -12.71
N LEU A 317 2.65 6.76 -12.18
CA LEU A 317 3.86 7.02 -12.96
C LEU A 317 4.15 5.89 -13.94
N GLN A 318 4.01 4.64 -13.48
CA GLN A 318 4.22 3.44 -14.25
C GLN A 318 3.17 2.37 -13.91
N ARG A 319 2.69 1.66 -14.92
CA ARG A 319 1.83 0.49 -14.79
C ARG A 319 2.26 -0.58 -15.77
N SER A 320 2.68 -1.73 -15.24
CA SER A 320 3.01 -2.94 -15.98
C SER A 320 2.83 -4.16 -15.07
N ASP A 321 2.90 -5.37 -15.64
CA ASP A 321 2.78 -6.61 -14.86
C ASP A 321 3.94 -6.78 -13.87
N GLU A 322 5.12 -6.23 -14.20
CA GLU A 322 6.33 -6.38 -13.40
C GLU A 322 6.57 -5.22 -12.43
N ARG A 323 6.13 -4.01 -12.81
CA ARG A 323 6.46 -2.81 -12.04
C ARG A 323 5.34 -1.80 -12.06
N ASN A 324 4.91 -1.36 -10.87
CA ASN A 324 3.92 -0.32 -10.69
C ASN A 324 4.48 0.78 -9.78
N ALA A 325 4.42 2.01 -10.23
CA ALA A 325 4.85 3.17 -9.44
C ALA A 325 3.75 4.23 -9.44
N SER A 326 3.53 4.90 -8.31
CA SER A 326 2.54 5.97 -8.17
C SER A 326 3.04 7.09 -7.25
N LEU A 327 2.59 8.29 -7.57
CA LEU A 327 2.76 9.48 -6.75
C LEU A 327 1.40 9.92 -6.23
N GLN A 328 1.34 10.35 -4.97
CA GLN A 328 0.11 10.82 -4.34
C GLN A 328 0.40 12.12 -3.59
N PHE A 329 -0.51 13.07 -3.70
CA PHE A 329 -0.51 14.29 -2.92
C PHE A 329 -1.83 14.37 -2.15
N ALA A 330 -1.75 14.55 -0.83
CA ALA A 330 -2.92 14.71 0.03
C ALA A 330 -2.84 16.00 0.83
N ALA A 331 -4.00 16.62 1.06
CA ALA A 331 -4.19 17.69 2.02
C ALA A 331 -5.33 17.28 2.97
N GLU A 332 -5.12 17.43 4.27
CA GLU A 332 -6.07 16.97 5.28
C GLU A 332 -6.09 17.94 6.47
N ARG A 333 -7.28 18.15 7.04
CA ARG A 333 -7.47 18.82 8.34
C ARG A 333 -8.11 17.84 9.31
N LYS A 334 -7.51 17.74 10.51
CA LYS A 334 -7.99 16.93 11.63
C LYS A 334 -8.37 17.85 12.79
N HIS A 335 -9.52 17.60 13.41
CA HIS A 335 -9.97 18.28 14.62
C HIS A 335 -10.13 17.26 15.73
N PHE A 336 -9.64 17.59 16.91
CA PHE A 336 -9.73 16.75 18.11
C PHE A 336 -10.34 17.54 19.27
N LYS A 337 -11.19 16.84 20.04
CA LYS A 337 -11.69 17.31 21.31
C LYS A 337 -11.67 16.17 22.32
N ASN A 338 -10.91 16.33 23.41
CA ASN A 338 -10.76 15.34 24.46
C ASN A 338 -11.30 15.89 25.78
N LEU A 339 -12.11 15.10 26.49
CA LEU A 339 -12.71 15.42 27.78
C LEU A 339 -12.29 14.39 28.81
N VAL A 340 -12.08 14.84 30.05
CA VAL A 340 -11.84 14.01 31.23
C VAL A 340 -12.77 14.46 32.33
N ALA A 341 -13.57 13.53 32.88
CA ALA A 341 -14.61 13.81 33.86
C ALA A 341 -15.57 14.96 33.44
N GLY A 342 -15.88 15.07 32.15
CA GLY A 342 -16.72 16.12 31.58
C GLY A 342 -16.04 17.46 31.31
N VAL A 343 -14.78 17.63 31.76
CA VAL A 343 -13.99 18.86 31.54
C VAL A 343 -13.18 18.71 30.24
N GLU A 344 -13.17 19.75 29.41
CA GLU A 344 -12.36 19.78 28.20
C GLU A 344 -10.88 19.88 28.55
N LEU A 345 -10.13 18.80 28.28
CA LEU A 345 -8.70 18.72 28.50
C LEU A 345 -7.92 19.27 27.30
N SER A 346 -8.36 18.98 26.09
CA SER A 346 -7.69 19.40 24.86
C SER A 346 -8.71 19.67 23.76
N ARG A 347 -8.48 20.75 23.01
CA ARG A 347 -9.12 21.05 21.73
C ARG A 347 -8.05 21.58 20.80
N LYS A 348 -7.92 20.95 19.64
CA LYS A 348 -6.86 21.26 18.68
C LYS A 348 -7.24 20.91 17.26
N HIS A 349 -6.50 21.46 16.33
CA HIS A 349 -6.56 21.03 14.94
C HIS A 349 -5.17 20.89 14.34
N ILE A 350 -5.09 20.06 13.29
CA ILE A 350 -3.85 19.77 12.58
C ILE A 350 -4.14 19.90 11.08
N ASP A 351 -3.39 20.75 10.41
CA ASP A 351 -3.37 20.84 8.95
C ASP A 351 -2.16 20.07 8.42
N LEU A 352 -2.38 19.21 7.44
CA LEU A 352 -1.39 18.30 6.87
C LEU A 352 -1.32 18.43 5.35
N MET A 353 -0.11 18.35 4.83
CA MET A 353 0.19 18.08 3.43
C MET A 353 1.12 16.89 3.35
N THR A 354 0.76 15.91 2.53
CA THR A 354 1.50 14.67 2.40
C THR A 354 1.82 14.40 0.94
N LEU A 355 3.10 14.14 0.65
CA LEU A 355 3.56 13.62 -0.63
C LEU A 355 3.99 12.17 -0.42
N SER A 356 3.40 11.24 -1.17
CA SER A 356 3.67 9.80 -1.05
C SER A 356 4.11 9.23 -2.38
N PHE A 357 5.15 8.39 -2.34
CA PHE A 357 5.60 7.56 -3.46
C PHE A 357 5.42 6.10 -3.09
N ASN A 358 4.86 5.30 -4.00
CA ASN A 358 4.69 3.86 -3.85
C ASN A 358 5.24 3.16 -5.08
N LEU A 359 5.97 2.07 -4.88
CA LEU A 359 6.54 1.23 -5.92
C LEU A 359 6.35 -0.24 -5.52
N ASP A 360 5.84 -1.05 -6.42
CA ASP A 360 5.98 -2.50 -6.37
C ASP A 360 6.71 -3.01 -7.62
N ARG A 361 7.60 -3.98 -7.41
CA ARG A 361 8.39 -4.61 -8.47
C ARG A 361 8.46 -6.11 -8.23
N ARG A 362 8.10 -6.86 -9.25
CA ARG A 362 8.26 -8.32 -9.31
C ARG A 362 9.58 -8.67 -9.96
N ASP A 363 10.17 -9.76 -9.50
CA ASP A 363 11.39 -10.34 -10.07
C ASP A 363 11.38 -11.87 -9.93
N GLU A 364 12.30 -12.54 -10.60
CA GLU A 364 12.47 -14.00 -10.59
C GLU A 364 13.57 -14.46 -9.63
N TRP A 365 14.23 -13.55 -8.91
CA TRP A 365 15.33 -13.87 -8.00
C TRP A 365 14.88 -14.84 -6.90
N GLY A 366 15.69 -15.93 -6.70
CA GLY A 366 15.48 -16.90 -5.63
C GLY A 366 14.13 -17.65 -5.67
N GLY A 367 13.56 -17.89 -6.87
CA GLY A 367 12.24 -18.52 -7.03
C GLY A 367 11.09 -17.51 -7.22
N GLY A 368 11.43 -16.24 -7.35
CA GLY A 368 10.50 -15.14 -7.62
C GLY A 368 9.99 -14.45 -6.35
N GLY A 369 9.72 -13.16 -6.50
CA GLY A 369 9.21 -12.37 -5.38
C GLY A 369 8.75 -10.98 -5.77
N VAL A 370 8.34 -10.21 -4.76
CA VAL A 370 7.85 -8.85 -4.91
C VAL A 370 8.56 -7.93 -3.93
N TRP A 371 9.11 -6.84 -4.42
CA TRP A 371 9.51 -5.69 -3.62
C TRP A 371 8.38 -4.69 -3.55
N MET A 372 8.08 -4.21 -2.36
CA MET A 372 7.15 -3.10 -2.13
C MET A 372 7.88 -2.01 -1.36
N VAL A 373 7.90 -0.81 -1.92
CA VAL A 373 8.52 0.38 -1.34
C VAL A 373 7.44 1.44 -1.16
N ALA A 374 7.38 2.07 -0.01
CA ALA A 374 6.60 3.28 0.19
C ALA A 374 7.45 4.34 0.89
N ALA A 375 7.32 5.58 0.46
CA ALA A 375 7.95 6.74 1.07
C ALA A 375 6.92 7.86 1.19
N GLN A 376 6.96 8.59 2.31
CA GLN A 376 6.00 9.64 2.63
C GLN A 376 6.72 10.82 3.28
N ALA A 377 6.63 11.99 2.68
CA ALA A 377 7.01 13.26 3.30
C ALA A 377 5.75 13.98 3.76
N VAL A 378 5.68 14.31 5.04
CA VAL A 378 4.55 14.99 5.68
C VAL A 378 5.02 16.32 6.23
N GLY A 379 4.34 17.39 5.87
CA GLY A 379 4.46 18.71 6.48
C GLY A 379 3.14 19.10 7.12
N GLY A 380 3.17 19.61 8.34
CA GLY A 380 1.96 19.97 9.04
C GLY A 380 2.10 21.15 9.99
N LYS A 381 0.96 21.62 10.48
CA LYS A 381 0.84 22.62 11.55
C LYS A 381 -0.15 22.10 12.59
N LEU A 382 0.32 21.91 13.82
CA LEU A 382 -0.52 21.70 15.00
C LEU A 382 -0.89 23.04 15.60
N ASP A 383 -2.17 23.25 15.89
CA ASP A 383 -2.65 24.44 16.56
C ASP A 383 -3.43 24.07 17.84
N LEU A 384 -2.88 24.48 18.98
CA LEU A 384 -3.43 24.26 20.33
C LEU A 384 -4.15 25.49 20.86
N SER A 385 -4.26 26.58 20.09
CA SER A 385 -4.79 27.88 20.57
C SER A 385 -6.27 27.83 20.95
N ASP A 386 -7.01 26.82 20.48
CA ASP A 386 -8.42 26.60 20.82
C ASP A 386 -8.61 26.19 22.30
N ASN A 387 -7.53 25.78 23.02
CA ASN A 387 -7.51 25.50 24.44
C ASN A 387 -6.25 26.10 25.09
N ALA A 388 -6.41 27.23 25.79
CA ALA A 388 -5.30 27.96 26.38
C ALA A 388 -4.53 27.15 27.44
N ALA A 389 -5.19 26.24 28.16
CA ALA A 389 -4.55 25.39 29.16
C ALA A 389 -3.68 24.30 28.50
N ASP A 390 -4.16 23.69 27.40
CA ASP A 390 -3.39 22.73 26.62
C ASP A 390 -2.16 23.41 25.99
N LEU A 391 -2.33 24.57 25.36
CA LEU A 391 -1.21 25.37 24.83
C LEU A 391 -0.19 25.74 25.92
N ALA A 392 -0.65 26.20 27.08
CA ALA A 392 0.24 26.55 28.19
C ALA A 392 1.03 25.34 28.68
N SER A 393 0.38 24.17 28.82
CA SER A 393 1.04 22.92 29.24
C SER A 393 2.06 22.41 28.23
N ASP A 394 1.80 22.62 26.94
CA ASP A 394 2.72 22.27 25.85
C ASP A 394 3.98 23.15 25.86
N GLN A 395 3.88 24.43 26.24
CA GLN A 395 4.95 25.43 26.10
C GLN A 395 5.76 25.69 27.39
N ILE A 396 5.37 25.14 28.54
CA ILE A 396 6.13 25.31 29.79
C ILE A 396 7.52 24.66 29.70
N ALA A 397 8.41 24.96 30.66
CA ALA A 397 9.69 24.29 30.80
C ALA A 397 9.46 22.77 31.07
N GLY A 398 10.08 21.91 30.25
CA GLY A 398 9.84 20.47 30.26
C GLY A 398 8.54 20.02 29.59
N GLY A 399 7.77 20.92 28.99
CA GLY A 399 6.62 20.60 28.16
C GLY A 399 7.04 20.05 26.78
N PRO A 400 6.14 19.35 26.07
CA PRO A 400 6.49 18.65 24.84
C PRO A 400 6.73 19.55 23.63
N ARG A 401 6.33 20.83 23.65
CA ARG A 401 6.55 21.85 22.59
C ARG A 401 6.13 21.39 21.19
N ARG A 402 4.97 20.73 21.08
CA ARG A 402 4.43 20.20 19.84
C ARG A 402 3.78 21.25 18.96
N ASN A 403 3.22 22.31 19.57
CA ASN A 403 2.49 23.37 18.87
C ASN A 403 3.32 23.99 17.73
N GLY A 404 2.67 24.35 16.63
CA GLY A 404 3.27 24.98 15.46
C GLY A 404 3.62 24.00 14.35
N ARG A 405 4.52 24.41 13.44
CA ARG A 405 4.91 23.64 12.25
C ARG A 405 5.79 22.46 12.64
N PHE A 406 5.59 21.37 11.93
CA PHE A 406 6.39 20.14 12.02
C PHE A 406 6.53 19.48 10.65
N ALA A 407 7.48 18.58 10.54
CA ALA A 407 7.62 17.68 9.40
C ALA A 407 8.06 16.29 9.90
N HIS A 408 7.66 15.27 9.19
CA HIS A 408 8.22 13.93 9.37
C HIS A 408 8.29 13.18 8.04
N PHE A 409 9.19 12.19 8.00
CA PHE A 409 9.36 11.34 6.84
C PHE A 409 9.19 9.89 7.26
N ASN A 410 8.36 9.15 6.52
CA ASN A 410 8.12 7.73 6.69
C ASN A 410 8.64 6.97 5.48
N ALA A 411 9.27 5.84 5.70
CA ALA A 411 9.66 4.91 4.65
C ALA A 411 9.35 3.47 5.06
N SER A 412 8.98 2.65 4.09
CA SER A 412 8.85 1.21 4.29
C SER A 412 9.35 0.44 3.09
N LEU A 413 9.96 -0.72 3.36
CA LEU A 413 10.45 -1.67 2.39
C LEU A 413 9.97 -3.06 2.80
N THR A 414 9.30 -3.76 1.89
CA THR A 414 8.88 -5.14 2.10
C THR A 414 9.35 -6.02 0.96
N ARG A 415 9.94 -7.15 1.30
CA ARG A 415 10.22 -8.23 0.38
C ARG A 415 9.30 -9.41 0.70
N LEU A 416 8.49 -9.81 -0.28
CA LEU A 416 7.78 -11.08 -0.28
C LEU A 416 8.55 -12.03 -1.20
N GLN A 417 9.19 -13.04 -0.63
CA GLN A 417 10.03 -14.01 -1.34
C GLN A 417 9.36 -15.38 -1.36
N ARG A 418 9.19 -15.95 -2.54
CA ARG A 418 8.85 -17.36 -2.67
C ARG A 418 10.12 -18.18 -2.46
N LEU A 419 10.07 -19.13 -1.53
CA LEU A 419 11.15 -20.10 -1.32
C LEU A 419 10.89 -21.35 -2.14
N ASP A 420 9.63 -21.83 -2.12
CA ASP A 420 9.12 -22.92 -2.96
C ASP A 420 7.60 -22.79 -3.17
N ALA A 421 6.92 -23.86 -3.61
CA ALA A 421 5.47 -23.86 -3.87
C ALA A 421 4.63 -23.70 -2.58
N GLN A 422 5.17 -24.04 -1.42
CA GLN A 422 4.47 -24.05 -0.14
C GLN A 422 5.01 -23.00 0.83
N GLN A 423 6.21 -22.47 0.61
CA GLN A 423 6.89 -21.61 1.55
C GLN A 423 7.11 -20.20 1.00
N THR A 424 6.79 -19.22 1.84
CA THR A 424 7.09 -17.81 1.56
C THR A 424 7.75 -17.17 2.77
N LEU A 425 8.72 -16.29 2.51
CA LEU A 425 9.36 -15.43 3.51
C LEU A 425 8.97 -13.98 3.23
N THR A 426 8.43 -13.31 4.24
CA THR A 426 8.18 -11.87 4.18
C THR A 426 9.11 -11.15 5.15
N VAL A 427 9.85 -10.18 4.65
CA VAL A 427 10.69 -9.29 5.46
C VAL A 427 10.21 -7.87 5.23
N SER A 428 9.81 -7.18 6.29
CA SER A 428 9.32 -5.80 6.23
C SER A 428 10.11 -4.92 7.18
N ALA A 429 10.59 -3.79 6.69
CA ALA A 429 11.19 -2.73 7.49
C ALA A 429 10.39 -1.45 7.30
N ALA A 430 10.09 -0.73 8.39
CA ALA A 430 9.45 0.58 8.34
C ALA A 430 10.13 1.54 9.31
N ALA A 431 10.27 2.80 8.93
CA ALA A 431 10.95 3.81 9.72
C ALA A 431 10.22 5.16 9.65
N GLN A 432 10.35 5.94 10.71
CA GLN A 432 9.97 7.35 10.77
C GLN A 432 11.11 8.18 11.37
N ILE A 433 11.29 9.37 10.82
CA ILE A 433 12.09 10.45 11.43
C ILE A 433 11.23 11.71 11.50
N ALA A 434 11.38 12.50 12.56
CA ALA A 434 10.59 13.71 12.79
C ALA A 434 11.49 14.92 13.03
N SER A 435 11.01 16.11 12.68
CA SER A 435 11.73 17.39 12.87
C SER A 435 11.66 17.91 14.30
N LYS A 436 10.67 17.47 15.09
CA LYS A 436 10.41 17.89 16.48
C LYS A 436 9.47 16.88 17.14
N ASN A 437 9.10 17.11 18.39
CA ASN A 437 8.05 16.32 19.06
C ASN A 437 6.72 16.46 18.33
N LEU A 438 6.11 15.33 18.02
CA LEU A 438 4.88 15.24 17.25
C LEU A 438 3.65 15.12 18.17
N ASP A 439 2.51 15.50 17.63
CA ASP A 439 1.22 15.12 18.19
C ASP A 439 1.05 13.59 18.17
N PRO A 440 0.36 12.96 19.13
CA PRO A 440 0.14 11.51 19.12
C PRO A 440 -0.46 10.95 17.82
N SER A 441 -1.25 11.74 17.08
CA SER A 441 -1.82 11.31 15.78
C SER A 441 -0.77 11.10 14.69
N GLU A 442 0.40 11.75 14.80
CA GLU A 442 1.46 11.73 13.79
C GLU A 442 2.68 10.87 14.21
N LYS A 443 2.65 10.32 15.44
CA LYS A 443 3.73 9.45 15.94
C LYS A 443 3.72 8.06 15.30
N PHE A 444 4.88 7.45 15.22
CA PHE A 444 5.11 6.11 14.69
C PHE A 444 4.80 5.04 15.74
N GLN A 445 3.98 4.07 15.40
CA GLN A 445 3.58 2.99 16.29
C GLN A 445 4.57 1.83 16.23
N LEU A 446 5.20 1.50 17.37
CA LEU A 446 6.10 0.35 17.49
C LEU A 446 5.42 -0.90 18.04
N ALA A 447 4.29 -0.79 18.73
CA ALA A 447 3.61 -1.87 19.42
C ALA A 447 2.23 -2.17 18.82
N GLY A 448 1.73 -3.39 19.03
CA GLY A 448 0.40 -3.80 18.61
C GLY A 448 0.38 -4.77 17.43
N PRO A 449 -0.81 -5.17 16.97
CA PRO A 449 -1.02 -6.28 16.03
C PRO A 449 -0.42 -6.05 14.64
N TYR A 450 -0.11 -4.80 14.29
CA TYR A 450 0.51 -4.40 13.00
C TYR A 450 1.94 -3.89 13.17
N ALA A 451 2.56 -4.13 14.33
CA ALA A 451 3.92 -3.71 14.66
C ALA A 451 4.62 -4.84 15.45
N VAL A 452 5.12 -4.60 16.67
CA VAL A 452 5.61 -5.69 17.53
C VAL A 452 4.40 -6.35 18.20
N ARG A 453 3.97 -7.49 17.69
CA ARG A 453 2.70 -8.18 17.99
C ARG A 453 2.57 -8.62 19.46
N ALA A 454 3.69 -8.81 20.14
CA ALA A 454 3.72 -9.23 21.54
C ALA A 454 3.37 -8.13 22.55
N TYR A 455 3.17 -6.88 22.08
CA TYR A 455 2.84 -5.73 22.94
C TYR A 455 1.44 -5.19 22.61
N SER A 456 0.84 -4.50 23.57
CA SER A 456 -0.46 -3.83 23.40
C SER A 456 -0.34 -2.64 22.44
N SER A 457 -1.40 -2.36 21.67
CA SER A 457 -1.52 -1.11 20.92
C SER A 457 -1.58 0.15 21.80
N SER A 458 -1.83 -0.03 23.11
CA SER A 458 -1.80 1.06 24.10
C SER A 458 -0.39 1.50 24.52
N GLU A 459 0.66 0.78 24.10
CA GLU A 459 2.03 1.21 24.38
C GLU A 459 2.35 2.53 23.65
N PRO A 460 3.19 3.40 24.23
CA PRO A 460 3.51 4.69 23.65
C PRO A 460 4.08 4.58 22.23
N SER A 461 3.59 5.40 21.33
CA SER A 461 4.17 5.63 20.01
C SER A 461 5.38 6.58 20.09
N VAL A 462 6.18 6.63 19.03
CA VAL A 462 7.48 7.32 18.98
C VAL A 462 7.51 8.38 17.88
N ASP A 463 8.31 9.43 18.06
CA ASP A 463 8.54 10.45 17.04
C ASP A 463 9.46 9.93 15.93
N ALA A 464 10.48 9.17 16.32
CA ALA A 464 11.41 8.54 15.39
C ALA A 464 11.60 7.06 15.77
N GLY A 465 11.67 6.18 14.78
CA GLY A 465 11.82 4.76 15.05
C GLY A 465 11.98 3.90 13.81
N LEU A 466 12.33 2.65 14.08
CA LEU A 466 12.50 1.57 13.10
C LEU A 466 11.73 0.34 13.60
N LEU A 467 10.96 -0.27 12.72
CA LEU A 467 10.24 -1.52 12.92
C LEU A 467 10.73 -2.54 11.88
N LEU A 468 11.05 -3.74 12.33
CA LEU A 468 11.40 -4.89 11.50
C LEU A 468 10.44 -6.05 11.83
N ASN A 469 9.83 -6.63 10.80
CA ASN A 469 9.01 -7.84 10.90
C ASN A 469 9.56 -8.88 9.92
N VAL A 470 9.71 -10.11 10.39
CA VAL A 470 10.11 -11.27 9.59
C VAL A 470 9.07 -12.35 9.81
N ASP A 471 8.45 -12.83 8.74
CA ASP A 471 7.42 -13.86 8.75
C ASP A 471 7.79 -14.97 7.77
N TRP A 472 7.98 -16.19 8.25
CA TRP A 472 8.11 -17.39 7.43
C TRP A 472 6.80 -18.16 7.46
N LYS A 473 6.15 -18.31 6.30
CA LYS A 473 4.84 -18.96 6.13
C LYS A 473 5.00 -20.30 5.41
N PHE A 474 4.44 -21.35 5.96
CA PHE A 474 4.36 -22.68 5.38
C PHE A 474 2.90 -23.09 5.15
N LYS A 475 2.53 -23.31 3.90
CA LYS A 475 1.20 -23.77 3.47
C LYS A 475 1.17 -25.29 3.46
N PHE A 476 0.65 -25.89 4.52
CA PHE A 476 0.62 -27.34 4.69
C PHE A 476 -0.64 -28.02 4.12
N ALA A 477 -1.67 -27.22 3.78
CA ALA A 477 -2.87 -27.67 3.10
C ALA A 477 -3.40 -26.57 2.16
N PRO A 478 -4.30 -26.85 1.21
CA PRO A 478 -4.81 -25.86 0.26
C PRO A 478 -5.37 -24.58 0.89
N THR A 479 -5.99 -24.71 2.07
CA THR A 479 -6.64 -23.61 2.79
C THR A 479 -5.95 -23.24 4.10
N TRP A 480 -4.93 -23.98 4.54
CA TRP A 480 -4.28 -23.80 5.82
C TRP A 480 -2.80 -23.47 5.68
N ALA A 481 -2.34 -22.52 6.48
CA ALA A 481 -0.91 -22.26 6.61
C ALA A 481 -0.55 -21.93 8.06
N VAL A 482 0.69 -22.24 8.43
CA VAL A 482 1.32 -21.82 9.68
C VAL A 482 2.43 -20.82 9.36
N SER A 483 2.57 -19.78 10.18
CA SER A 483 3.68 -18.85 10.07
C SER A 483 4.44 -18.78 11.38
N LEU A 484 5.78 -18.71 11.30
CA LEU A 484 6.64 -18.29 12.40
C LEU A 484 7.06 -16.86 12.15
N PHE A 485 7.06 -16.04 13.19
CA PHE A 485 7.41 -14.65 13.05
C PHE A 485 8.32 -14.12 14.15
N HIS A 486 9.08 -13.09 13.80
CA HIS A 486 9.86 -12.29 14.71
C HIS A 486 9.68 -10.81 14.40
N ASP A 487 9.38 -10.02 15.45
CA ASP A 487 9.15 -8.58 15.37
C ASP A 487 10.17 -7.85 16.23
N GLN A 488 10.70 -6.73 15.76
CA GLN A 488 11.61 -5.87 16.48
C GLN A 488 11.31 -4.41 16.21
N GLY A 489 11.21 -3.60 17.28
CA GLY A 489 10.98 -2.17 17.23
C GLY A 489 12.00 -1.41 18.04
N LEU A 490 12.56 -0.35 17.46
CA LEU A 490 13.46 0.62 18.11
C LEU A 490 12.90 2.02 17.90
N GLY A 491 12.94 2.89 18.90
CA GLY A 491 12.49 4.26 18.70
C GLY A 491 12.77 5.20 19.84
N TRP A 492 12.59 6.47 19.56
CA TRP A 492 12.66 7.57 20.50
C TRP A 492 11.26 8.17 20.65
N ARG A 493 10.75 8.17 21.86
CA ARG A 493 9.39 8.59 22.20
C ARG A 493 9.16 10.06 21.88
N ASP A 494 10.15 10.88 22.22
CA ASP A 494 10.19 12.30 21.99
C ASP A 494 11.50 12.65 21.25
N GLN A 495 11.41 13.41 20.17
CA GLN A 495 12.56 13.87 19.38
C GLN A 495 13.43 14.81 20.22
N ASP A 496 12.79 15.72 20.96
CA ASP A 496 13.43 16.56 21.96
C ASP A 496 13.33 15.86 23.33
N SER A 497 14.46 15.43 23.87
CA SER A 497 14.55 14.69 25.13
C SER A 497 14.37 15.56 26.40
N ASN A 498 14.19 16.89 26.25
CA ASN A 498 13.97 17.80 27.37
C ASN A 498 12.56 17.69 27.98
N VAL A 499 11.72 16.79 27.46
CA VAL A 499 10.39 16.53 28.01
C VAL A 499 10.51 15.86 29.39
N ALA A 500 9.90 16.47 30.40
CA ALA A 500 9.87 15.93 31.74
C ALA A 500 8.99 14.67 31.80
N THR A 501 9.62 13.50 31.88
CA THR A 501 8.93 12.20 31.95
C THR A 501 9.71 11.22 32.81
N LEU A 502 8.97 10.36 33.52
CA LEU A 502 9.55 9.26 34.31
C LEU A 502 9.86 8.01 33.46
N GLN A 503 9.40 7.97 32.23
CA GLN A 503 9.60 6.84 31.33
C GLN A 503 10.81 7.06 30.41
N PRO A 504 11.50 5.99 30.01
CA PRO A 504 12.64 6.11 29.11
C PRO A 504 12.22 6.69 27.77
N ASN A 505 13.07 7.56 27.20
CA ASN A 505 12.84 8.11 25.87
C ASN A 505 13.15 7.07 24.75
N ARG A 506 14.17 6.22 24.97
CA ARG A 506 14.54 5.17 24.02
C ARG A 506 13.77 3.89 24.32
N LEU A 507 13.06 3.37 23.33
CA LEU A 507 12.28 2.14 23.42
C LEU A 507 12.93 1.05 22.55
N HIS A 508 12.97 -0.17 23.08
CA HIS A 508 13.33 -1.38 22.35
C HIS A 508 12.30 -2.45 22.68
N LEU A 509 11.56 -2.88 21.67
CA LEU A 509 10.51 -3.88 21.77
C LEU A 509 10.90 -5.07 20.88
N SER A 510 10.71 -6.30 21.36
CA SER A 510 11.01 -7.50 20.59
C SER A 510 10.06 -8.62 20.99
N GLY A 511 9.66 -9.43 20.03
CA GLY A 511 8.80 -10.59 20.27
C GLY A 511 8.82 -11.55 19.10
N SER A 512 8.44 -12.80 19.38
CA SER A 512 8.28 -13.86 18.39
C SER A 512 6.97 -14.58 18.60
N GLY A 513 6.54 -15.31 17.61
CA GLY A 513 5.31 -16.07 17.74
C GLY A 513 5.01 -16.99 16.58
N VAL A 514 3.83 -17.60 16.68
CA VAL A 514 3.27 -18.49 15.67
C VAL A 514 1.89 -17.99 15.29
N GLU A 515 1.55 -18.06 14.00
CA GLU A 515 0.22 -17.73 13.49
C GLU A 515 -0.30 -18.93 12.67
N LEU A 516 -1.53 -19.34 12.93
CA LEU A 516 -2.30 -20.24 12.09
C LEU A 516 -3.26 -19.41 11.25
N SER A 517 -3.27 -19.62 9.94
CA SER A 517 -4.17 -18.95 9.00
C SER A 517 -4.99 -19.96 8.21
N TRP A 518 -6.27 -19.64 8.01
CA TRP A 518 -7.22 -20.41 7.23
C TRP A 518 -7.92 -19.52 6.20
N GLU A 519 -7.97 -19.98 4.96
CA GLU A 519 -8.67 -19.34 3.85
C GLU A 519 -9.82 -20.25 3.42
N GLY A 520 -11.03 -19.92 3.84
CA GLY A 520 -12.23 -20.68 3.60
C GLY A 520 -12.95 -20.31 2.30
N PRO A 521 -14.04 -21.00 1.99
CA PRO A 521 -14.83 -20.74 0.80
C PRO A 521 -15.52 -19.36 0.86
N GLY A 522 -15.80 -18.80 -0.32
CA GLY A 522 -16.58 -17.57 -0.46
C GLY A 522 -15.92 -16.35 0.16
N GLY A 523 -14.60 -16.27 0.27
CA GLY A 523 -13.88 -15.12 0.81
C GLY A 523 -13.86 -15.02 2.34
N LEU A 524 -14.17 -16.09 3.06
CA LEU A 524 -14.02 -16.17 4.52
C LEU A 524 -12.57 -16.51 4.86
N ALA A 525 -11.98 -15.81 5.81
CA ALA A 525 -10.62 -16.09 6.30
C ALA A 525 -10.53 -15.88 7.81
N ALA A 526 -9.72 -16.71 8.47
CA ALA A 526 -9.46 -16.61 9.89
C ALA A 526 -7.94 -16.66 10.16
N ARG A 527 -7.48 -15.94 11.18
CA ARG A 527 -6.10 -15.99 11.67
C ARG A 527 -6.11 -16.00 13.18
N ALA A 528 -5.25 -16.83 13.75
CA ALA A 528 -5.02 -16.91 15.19
C ALA A 528 -3.51 -16.90 15.44
N ALA A 529 -3.02 -15.95 16.21
CA ALA A 529 -1.60 -15.84 16.52
C ALA A 529 -1.36 -15.82 18.03
N LEU A 530 -0.24 -16.41 18.44
CA LEU A 530 0.33 -16.30 19.77
C LEU A 530 1.67 -15.59 19.66
N ALA A 531 1.80 -14.44 20.30
CA ALA A 531 2.97 -13.59 20.28
C ALA A 531 3.55 -13.46 21.69
N HIS A 532 4.81 -13.85 21.87
CA HIS A 532 5.53 -13.77 23.13
C HIS A 532 6.63 -12.71 23.04
N ARG A 533 6.69 -11.81 24.05
CA ARG A 533 7.72 -10.76 24.08
C ARG A 533 9.05 -11.29 24.62
N HIS A 534 10.13 -10.68 24.17
CA HIS A 534 11.46 -10.92 24.69
C HIS A 534 11.88 -9.80 25.65
N GLY A 535 12.26 -10.18 26.86
CA GLY A 535 12.69 -9.23 27.89
C GLY A 535 11.56 -8.44 28.53
N ARG A 536 11.95 -7.39 29.25
CA ARG A 536 11.00 -6.52 29.97
C ARG A 536 10.45 -5.44 29.05
N ASN A 537 9.17 -5.10 29.26
CA ASN A 537 8.59 -3.94 28.59
C ASN A 537 9.20 -2.65 29.20
N PRO A 538 9.88 -1.79 28.40
CA PRO A 538 10.52 -0.58 28.92
C PRO A 538 9.52 0.50 29.36
N THR A 539 8.26 0.42 28.92
CA THR A 539 7.20 1.40 29.19
C THR A 539 6.31 1.01 30.36
N ARG A 540 6.65 -0.04 31.10
CA ARG A 540 5.93 -0.44 32.31
C ARG A 540 5.83 0.71 33.32
N ASN A 541 4.69 0.79 33.96
CA ASN A 541 4.51 1.69 35.09
C ASN A 541 5.54 1.35 36.20
N PRO A 542 6.36 2.31 36.64
CA PRO A 542 7.44 2.02 37.58
C PRO A 542 6.94 1.55 38.95
N VAL A 543 5.70 1.88 39.33
CA VAL A 543 5.10 1.51 40.65
C VAL A 543 4.38 0.17 40.57
N THR A 544 3.46 0.02 39.60
CA THR A 544 2.61 -1.17 39.49
C THR A 544 3.24 -2.27 38.65
N GLN A 545 4.30 -2.00 37.91
CA GLN A 545 4.96 -2.89 36.96
C GLN A 545 4.02 -3.40 35.83
N ALA A 546 2.85 -2.78 35.68
CA ALA A 546 1.91 -3.11 34.63
C ALA A 546 2.31 -2.46 33.29
N ASP A 547 1.97 -3.09 32.20
CA ASP A 547 2.07 -2.56 30.85
C ASP A 547 1.05 -1.42 30.65
N ALA A 548 1.13 -0.66 29.56
CA ALA A 548 0.26 0.49 29.32
C ALA A 548 -1.25 0.13 29.28
N ASP A 549 -1.60 -1.12 28.98
CA ASP A 549 -2.96 -1.65 29.04
C ASP A 549 -3.41 -2.12 30.43
N GLY A 550 -2.58 -1.91 31.45
CA GLY A 550 -2.84 -2.34 32.84
C GLY A 550 -2.68 -3.83 33.10
N THR A 551 -2.10 -4.59 32.17
CA THR A 551 -1.82 -6.03 32.33
C THR A 551 -0.35 -6.30 32.57
N HIS A 552 -0.03 -7.58 32.89
CA HIS A 552 1.35 -8.08 33.00
C HIS A 552 1.63 -9.17 31.96
N LYS A 553 0.84 -9.21 30.87
CA LYS A 553 0.88 -10.28 29.88
C LYS A 553 2.19 -10.25 29.09
N GLU A 554 2.91 -11.36 29.09
CA GLU A 554 4.11 -11.58 28.26
C GLU A 554 3.78 -12.26 26.94
N THR A 555 2.64 -12.95 26.88
CA THR A 555 2.10 -13.61 25.70
C THR A 555 0.73 -13.04 25.38
N ARG A 556 0.49 -12.71 24.11
CA ARG A 556 -0.78 -12.21 23.61
C ARG A 556 -1.34 -13.14 22.55
N ALA A 557 -2.64 -13.41 22.64
CA ALA A 557 -3.40 -14.11 21.62
C ALA A 557 -4.12 -13.07 20.74
N LEU A 558 -3.91 -13.14 19.45
CA LEU A 558 -4.51 -12.27 18.44
C LEU A 558 -5.43 -13.11 17.55
N LEU A 559 -6.69 -12.71 17.41
CA LEU A 559 -7.69 -13.40 16.62
C LEU A 559 -8.29 -12.45 15.59
N PHE A 560 -8.42 -12.93 14.35
CA PHE A 560 -9.01 -12.18 13.25
C PHE A 560 -9.93 -13.11 12.46
N LEU A 561 -11.12 -12.64 12.18
CA LEU A 561 -12.07 -13.26 11.26
C LEU A 561 -12.49 -12.22 10.22
N SER A 562 -12.34 -12.54 8.96
CA SER A 562 -12.71 -11.62 7.87
C SER A 562 -13.56 -12.32 6.82
N LYS A 563 -14.46 -11.56 6.19
CA LYS A 563 -15.30 -11.98 5.08
C LYS A 563 -15.21 -10.94 3.98
N TRP A 564 -14.85 -11.38 2.77
CA TRP A 564 -14.85 -10.57 1.55
C TRP A 564 -16.05 -10.93 0.66
N PHE A 565 -16.62 -9.96 -0.01
CA PHE A 565 -17.77 -10.12 -0.92
C PHE A 565 -17.78 -9.09 -2.04
#